data_378e47110463085fdfc22f80c147f96d
#
_entry.id   378e47110463085fdfc22f80c147f96d
#
_cell.length_a   1.000
_cell.length_b   1.000
_cell.length_c   1.000
_cell.angle_alpha   90.00
_cell.angle_beta   90.00
_cell.angle_gamma   90.00
#
_symmetry.space_group_name_H-M   'P 1'
#
loop_
_entity.id
_entity.type
_entity.pdbx_description
1 polymer ?
#
loop_
_entity_poly.entity_id
_entity_poly.type
_entity_poly.pdbx_seq_one_letter_code
_entity_poly.pdbx_strand_id
1 'polypeptide(L)'
;MRLRLGAVLLVASTIAACREFTHSTPALLVSPDSLEFTGRAGGQNPPLQYLTISETDVQPVQWTCSADAAWIELASKGDTLPFFLGVGVGTHLVPGVYRGTVTVARPSIGDRRSVPVTLSLFSTAPLAGRWAGQQDSVGLTLSLADSSGQVTGVGSFGPPARSVRVTGTYAYPTVTLRLGGQDTTSLAGSFLDDNSINARLSGPRVATVMLTLYRQ
;
A
#
# COMPACT_ATOMS: atom_id res chain seq x y z
N MET A 1 90.04 -16.31 -51.09
CA MET A 1 88.75 -16.88 -50.73
C MET A 1 88.33 -16.19 -49.38
N ARG A 2 87.49 -15.19 -49.47
CA ARG A 2 87.13 -14.37 -48.31
C ARG A 2 85.65 -14.59 -48.03
N LEU A 3 85.36 -15.22 -46.83
CA LEU A 3 84.04 -15.50 -46.35
C LEU A 3 83.50 -14.28 -45.68
N ARG A 4 82.39 -13.71 -46.10
CA ARG A 4 81.69 -12.62 -45.41
C ARG A 4 80.61 -13.20 -44.57
N LEU A 5 80.75 -13.06 -43.20
CA LEU A 5 79.71 -13.33 -42.28
C LEU A 5 78.72 -12.19 -42.23
N GLY A 6 77.48 -12.46 -42.59
CA GLY A 6 76.34 -11.53 -42.44
C GLY A 6 75.72 -11.68 -41.09
N ALA A 7 75.73 -10.60 -40.32
CA ALA A 7 75.03 -10.55 -39.04
C ALA A 7 73.53 -10.25 -39.29
N VAL A 8 72.66 -11.16 -38.90
CA VAL A 8 71.21 -10.96 -38.90
C VAL A 8 70.81 -10.33 -37.55
N LEU A 9 70.36 -9.08 -37.64
CA LEU A 9 69.85 -8.33 -36.47
C LEU A 9 68.38 -8.67 -36.27
N LEU A 10 68.06 -9.43 -35.21
CA LEU A 10 66.70 -9.78 -34.85
C LEU A 10 66.11 -8.66 -33.99
N VAL A 11 65.22 -7.82 -34.58
CA VAL A 11 64.49 -6.79 -33.83
C VAL A 11 63.29 -7.44 -33.16
N ALA A 12 63.36 -7.64 -31.86
CA ALA A 12 62.25 -8.06 -31.03
C ALA A 12 61.31 -6.87 -30.79
N SER A 13 60.19 -6.80 -31.49
CA SER A 13 59.08 -5.87 -31.23
C SER A 13 58.33 -6.32 -29.98
N THR A 14 58.54 -5.68 -28.85
CA THR A 14 57.71 -5.82 -27.64
C THR A 14 56.42 -5.01 -27.84
N ILE A 15 55.32 -5.70 -28.19
CA ILE A 15 54.00 -5.14 -28.18
C ILE A 15 53.59 -4.98 -26.71
N ALA A 16 53.71 -3.76 -26.17
CA ALA A 16 53.07 -3.40 -24.89
C ALA A 16 51.55 -3.38 -25.09
N ALA A 17 50.89 -4.47 -24.71
CA ALA A 17 49.45 -4.49 -24.61
C ALA A 17 49.00 -3.59 -23.42
N CYS A 18 48.66 -2.34 -23.75
CA CYS A 18 47.89 -1.50 -22.80
C CYS A 18 46.55 -2.21 -22.53
N ARG A 19 46.45 -2.88 -21.38
CA ARG A 19 45.14 -3.25 -20.85
C ARG A 19 44.47 -1.96 -20.43
N GLU A 20 43.55 -1.46 -21.24
CA GLU A 20 42.61 -0.44 -20.80
C GLU A 20 41.77 -1.06 -19.67
N PHE A 21 42.04 -0.66 -18.45
CA PHE A 21 41.13 -0.89 -17.33
C PHE A 21 39.92 0.00 -17.58
N THR A 22 38.90 -0.56 -18.22
CA THR A 22 37.57 0.06 -18.24
C THR A 22 37.06 0.09 -16.79
N HIS A 23 37.24 1.22 -16.14
CA HIS A 23 36.58 1.49 -14.88
C HIS A 23 35.08 1.57 -15.21
N SER A 24 34.35 0.51 -14.88
CA SER A 24 32.89 0.61 -14.92
C SER A 24 32.47 1.65 -13.88
N THR A 25 31.79 2.69 -14.33
CA THR A 25 31.23 3.70 -13.41
C THR A 25 30.28 2.98 -12.46
N PRO A 26 30.42 3.17 -11.13
CA PRO A 26 29.52 2.54 -10.17
C PRO A 26 28.08 2.89 -10.50
N ALA A 27 27.22 1.90 -10.70
CA ALA A 27 25.82 2.12 -11.04
C ALA A 27 24.94 1.98 -9.80
N LEU A 28 24.06 2.95 -9.60
CA LEU A 28 22.97 2.87 -8.62
C LEU A 28 21.91 1.90 -9.14
N LEU A 29 21.64 0.86 -8.38
CA LEU A 29 20.61 -0.14 -8.68
C LEU A 29 19.44 0.05 -7.71
N VAL A 30 18.22 0.14 -8.25
CA VAL A 30 16.99 0.25 -7.46
C VAL A 30 16.01 -0.78 -7.99
N SER A 31 15.43 -1.57 -7.10
CA SER A 31 14.49 -2.62 -7.45
C SER A 31 13.36 -2.72 -6.40
N PRO A 32 12.12 -2.93 -6.81
CA PRO A 32 11.60 -2.98 -8.18
C PRO A 32 11.70 -1.62 -8.90
N ASP A 33 11.46 -1.62 -10.19
CA ASP A 33 11.50 -0.43 -11.07
C ASP A 33 10.18 0.36 -11.09
N SER A 34 9.12 -0.16 -10.46
CA SER A 34 7.84 0.50 -10.25
C SER A 34 7.15 -0.01 -9.00
N LEU A 35 6.25 0.80 -8.41
CA LEU A 35 5.41 0.43 -7.27
C LEU A 35 3.94 0.68 -7.61
N GLU A 36 3.08 -0.28 -7.28
CA GLU A 36 1.64 -0.19 -7.48
C GLU A 36 0.90 -0.41 -6.17
N PHE A 37 0.05 0.53 -5.82
CA PHE A 37 -0.79 0.48 -4.63
C PHE A 37 -2.26 0.54 -5.02
N THR A 38 -3.07 -0.19 -4.28
CA THR A 38 -4.53 -0.14 -4.38
C THR A 38 -5.13 0.08 -3.00
N GLY A 39 -6.17 0.88 -2.94
CA GLY A 39 -6.84 1.18 -1.67
C GLY A 39 -8.22 1.78 -1.87
N ARG A 40 -8.84 2.12 -0.75
CA ARG A 40 -10.11 2.85 -0.72
C ARG A 40 -9.86 4.29 -0.30
N ALA A 41 -10.49 5.22 -0.98
CA ALA A 41 -10.43 6.63 -0.62
C ALA A 41 -10.91 6.84 0.82
N GLY A 42 -10.07 7.48 1.66
CA GLY A 42 -10.35 7.66 3.09
C GLY A 42 -10.27 6.39 3.95
N GLY A 43 -9.90 5.24 3.38
CA GLY A 43 -9.71 3.99 4.10
C GLY A 43 -8.32 3.84 4.73
N GLN A 44 -8.00 2.64 5.19
CA GLN A 44 -6.66 2.33 5.67
C GLN A 44 -5.62 2.46 4.55
N ASN A 45 -4.45 2.95 4.91
CA ASN A 45 -3.33 2.97 3.97
C ASN A 45 -2.91 1.54 3.60
N PRO A 46 -2.62 1.27 2.34
CA PRO A 46 -2.06 0.00 1.91
C PRO A 46 -0.74 -0.33 2.66
N PRO A 47 -0.37 -1.59 2.76
CA PRO A 47 0.91 -1.98 3.35
C PRO A 47 2.09 -1.31 2.64
N LEU A 48 3.15 -1.02 3.40
CA LEU A 48 4.41 -0.52 2.84
C LEU A 48 4.96 -1.49 1.80
N GLN A 49 5.47 -0.97 0.70
CA GLN A 49 6.32 -1.69 -0.24
C GLN A 49 7.76 -1.21 -0.10
N TYR A 50 8.71 -2.02 -0.49
CA TYR A 50 10.12 -1.73 -0.27
C TYR A 50 10.88 -1.66 -1.59
N LEU A 51 11.71 -0.62 -1.70
CA LEU A 51 12.74 -0.52 -2.73
C LEU A 51 14.06 -0.99 -2.15
N THR A 52 14.68 -1.95 -2.80
CA THR A 52 16.07 -2.33 -2.50
C THR A 52 16.98 -1.39 -3.26
N ILE A 53 17.84 -0.69 -2.54
CA ILE A 53 18.85 0.22 -3.10
C ILE A 53 20.20 -0.43 -2.90
N SER A 54 20.95 -0.60 -3.99
CA SER A 54 22.28 -1.18 -3.99
C SER A 54 23.17 -0.49 -5.02
N GLU A 55 24.45 -0.76 -4.95
CA GLU A 55 25.42 -0.25 -5.92
C GLU A 55 26.41 -1.35 -6.34
N THR A 56 27.05 -1.17 -7.47
CA THR A 56 28.03 -2.13 -8.00
C THR A 56 29.43 -1.92 -7.45
N ASP A 57 29.65 -0.88 -6.64
CA ASP A 57 30.95 -0.56 -6.02
C ASP A 57 30.92 -0.74 -4.50
N VAL A 58 32.08 -0.97 -3.91
CA VAL A 58 32.28 -1.25 -2.47
C VAL A 58 32.54 0.00 -1.63
N GLN A 59 32.50 1.20 -2.20
CA GLN A 59 32.73 2.44 -1.47
C GLN A 59 31.44 2.97 -0.86
N PRO A 60 31.43 3.35 0.43
CA PRO A 60 30.24 3.94 1.05
C PRO A 60 29.95 5.31 0.42
N VAL A 61 28.88 5.38 -0.38
CA VAL A 61 28.44 6.62 -1.03
C VAL A 61 27.18 7.10 -0.36
N GLN A 62 27.12 8.38 -0.04
CA GLN A 62 25.91 9.01 0.45
C GLN A 62 24.85 9.09 -0.66
N TRP A 63 23.65 8.74 -0.32
CA TRP A 63 22.50 8.81 -1.21
C TRP A 63 21.33 9.56 -0.56
N THR A 64 20.43 10.06 -1.37
CA THR A 64 19.22 10.77 -0.94
C THR A 64 18.01 10.19 -1.62
N CYS A 65 16.85 10.29 -0.98
CA CYS A 65 15.59 9.94 -1.58
C CYS A 65 14.58 11.09 -1.42
N SER A 66 13.71 11.24 -2.41
CA SER A 66 12.62 12.21 -2.41
C SER A 66 11.42 11.67 -3.17
N ALA A 67 10.23 12.16 -2.83
CA ALA A 67 9.01 11.92 -3.59
C ALA A 67 8.51 13.26 -4.14
N ASP A 68 7.92 13.23 -5.33
CA ASP A 68 7.36 14.41 -6.01
C ASP A 68 5.89 14.68 -5.64
N ALA A 69 5.25 13.79 -4.89
CA ALA A 69 3.85 13.90 -4.52
C ALA A 69 3.67 13.75 -2.99
N ALA A 70 2.86 14.62 -2.39
CA ALA A 70 2.64 14.64 -0.94
C ALA A 70 1.92 13.38 -0.39
N TRP A 71 1.27 12.61 -1.23
CA TRP A 71 0.62 11.36 -0.84
C TRP A 71 1.58 10.16 -0.80
N ILE A 72 2.84 10.32 -1.23
CA ILE A 72 3.90 9.30 -1.11
C ILE A 72 4.69 9.58 0.16
N GLU A 73 4.75 8.59 1.03
CA GLU A 73 5.46 8.64 2.31
C GLU A 73 6.70 7.76 2.24
N LEU A 74 7.85 8.30 2.57
CA LEU A 74 9.11 7.56 2.62
C LEU A 74 9.43 7.22 4.07
N ALA A 75 9.38 5.93 4.39
CA ALA A 75 9.69 5.41 5.72
C ALA A 75 11.14 4.95 5.77
N SER A 76 11.89 5.48 6.73
CA SER A 76 13.29 5.18 6.98
C SER A 76 14.28 5.92 6.07
N LYS A 77 15.33 6.39 6.70
CA LYS A 77 16.50 7.02 6.06
C LYS A 77 17.73 6.25 6.56
N GLY A 78 18.25 5.33 5.76
CA GLY A 78 19.48 4.63 6.07
C GLY A 78 20.65 5.28 5.35
N ASP A 79 21.85 5.05 5.86
CA ASP A 79 23.08 5.67 5.38
C ASP A 79 24.00 4.66 4.68
N THR A 80 23.71 3.36 4.79
CA THR A 80 24.58 2.27 4.30
C THR A 80 23.85 1.38 3.31
N LEU A 81 24.55 0.94 2.27
CA LEU A 81 24.06 0.03 1.24
C LEU A 81 24.47 -1.43 1.52
N PRO A 82 23.66 -2.42 1.12
CA PRO A 82 22.34 -2.32 0.54
C PRO A 82 21.30 -1.83 1.54
N PHE A 83 20.29 -1.10 1.06
CA PHE A 83 19.27 -0.49 1.90
C PHE A 83 17.86 -0.79 1.41
N PHE A 84 16.92 -0.92 2.35
CA PHE A 84 15.50 -1.12 2.06
C PHE A 84 14.72 0.15 2.38
N LEU A 85 14.37 0.91 1.35
CA LEU A 85 13.53 2.09 1.49
C LEU A 85 12.06 1.69 1.52
N GLY A 86 11.39 1.87 2.65
CA GLY A 86 9.93 1.70 2.74
C GLY A 86 9.21 2.85 2.05
N VAL A 87 8.30 2.51 1.16
CA VAL A 87 7.41 3.46 0.47
C VAL A 87 5.98 3.17 0.88
N GLY A 88 5.34 4.16 1.45
CA GLY A 88 3.93 4.16 1.82
C GLY A 88 3.13 5.15 0.98
N VAL A 89 1.81 5.04 1.05
CA VAL A 89 0.89 5.95 0.35
C VAL A 89 -0.29 6.32 1.24
N GLY A 90 -0.67 7.60 1.23
CA GLY A 90 -1.85 8.09 1.92
C GLY A 90 -3.12 7.91 1.08
N THR A 91 -4.21 7.49 1.72
CA THR A 91 -5.51 7.25 1.06
C THR A 91 -6.51 8.40 1.24
N HIS A 92 -6.14 9.48 1.92
CA HIS A 92 -7.00 10.65 2.16
C HIS A 92 -7.15 11.55 0.92
N LEU A 93 -7.46 10.93 -0.20
CA LEU A 93 -7.65 11.54 -1.50
C LEU A 93 -9.02 11.12 -2.06
N VAL A 94 -9.52 11.81 -3.05
CA VAL A 94 -10.74 11.39 -3.75
C VAL A 94 -10.49 10.11 -4.57
N PRO A 95 -11.52 9.32 -4.89
CA PRO A 95 -11.34 8.16 -5.77
C PRO A 95 -10.71 8.55 -7.10
N GLY A 96 -9.76 7.75 -7.58
CA GLY A 96 -9.03 8.02 -8.82
C GLY A 96 -7.70 7.29 -8.91
N VAL A 97 -6.99 7.51 -9.99
CA VAL A 97 -5.63 6.98 -10.21
C VAL A 97 -4.63 8.12 -10.10
N TYR A 98 -3.71 7.99 -9.16
CA TYR A 98 -2.66 8.95 -8.89
C TYR A 98 -1.32 8.39 -9.35
N ARG A 99 -0.49 9.26 -9.90
CA ARG A 99 0.87 8.92 -10.33
C ARG A 99 1.85 9.88 -9.70
N GLY A 100 2.95 9.34 -9.23
CA GLY A 100 4.06 10.08 -8.65
C GLY A 100 5.35 9.32 -8.86
N THR A 101 6.45 9.86 -8.34
CA THR A 101 7.78 9.31 -8.54
C THR A 101 8.57 9.38 -7.25
N VAL A 102 9.23 8.29 -6.92
CA VAL A 102 10.30 8.28 -5.92
C VAL A 102 11.63 8.40 -6.66
N THR A 103 12.42 9.39 -6.31
CA THR A 103 13.77 9.59 -6.85
C THR A 103 14.81 9.22 -5.81
N VAL A 104 15.70 8.30 -6.18
CA VAL A 104 16.90 7.96 -5.41
C VAL A 104 18.09 8.54 -6.17
N ALA A 105 18.95 9.28 -5.48
CA ALA A 105 20.06 9.99 -6.10
C ALA A 105 21.36 9.86 -5.30
N ARG A 106 22.48 9.88 -6.00
CA ARG A 106 23.82 10.04 -5.46
C ARG A 106 24.38 11.39 -5.90
N PRO A 107 24.21 12.45 -5.08
CA PRO A 107 24.54 13.81 -5.49
C PRO A 107 26.03 13.99 -5.85
N SER A 108 26.93 13.25 -5.19
CA SER A 108 28.40 13.35 -5.38
C SER A 108 28.86 12.99 -6.80
N ILE A 109 28.11 12.15 -7.51
CA ILE A 109 28.44 11.69 -8.88
C ILE A 109 27.35 11.97 -9.89
N GLY A 110 26.25 12.62 -9.47
CA GLY A 110 25.15 12.99 -10.36
C GLY A 110 24.26 11.85 -10.84
N ASP A 111 24.43 10.64 -10.30
CA ASP A 111 23.61 9.48 -10.68
C ASP A 111 22.24 9.51 -9.96
N ARG A 112 21.19 9.17 -10.67
CA ARG A 112 19.83 9.11 -10.13
C ARG A 112 19.01 8.00 -10.77
N ARG A 113 18.07 7.46 -9.98
CA ARG A 113 17.06 6.51 -10.44
C ARG A 113 15.67 7.02 -10.04
N SER A 114 14.73 6.95 -10.97
CA SER A 114 13.35 7.33 -10.76
C SER A 114 12.47 6.08 -10.81
N VAL A 115 11.68 5.88 -9.76
CA VAL A 115 10.74 4.76 -9.63
C VAL A 115 9.34 5.32 -9.66
N PRO A 116 8.55 5.06 -10.71
CA PRO A 116 7.15 5.46 -10.78
C PRO A 116 6.34 4.74 -9.71
N VAL A 117 5.42 5.50 -9.10
CA VAL A 117 4.47 5.01 -8.10
C VAL A 117 3.07 5.28 -8.61
N THR A 118 2.25 4.24 -8.69
CA THR A 118 0.84 4.35 -9.05
C THR A 118 -0.01 3.99 -7.84
N LEU A 119 -0.98 4.83 -7.51
CA LEU A 119 -1.99 4.58 -6.48
C LEU A 119 -3.38 4.61 -7.13
N SER A 120 -4.08 3.49 -7.08
CA SER A 120 -5.48 3.36 -7.53
C SER A 120 -6.41 3.36 -6.33
N LEU A 121 -7.17 4.45 -6.16
CA LEU A 121 -8.16 4.59 -5.09
C LEU A 121 -9.57 4.38 -5.64
N PHE A 122 -10.23 3.37 -5.10
CA PHE A 122 -11.65 3.13 -5.34
C PHE A 122 -12.50 3.95 -4.37
N SER A 123 -13.75 4.24 -4.74
CA SER A 123 -14.70 4.81 -3.80
C SER A 123 -14.89 3.89 -2.60
N THR A 124 -15.11 4.47 -1.42
CA THR A 124 -15.54 3.70 -0.25
C THR A 124 -16.88 3.05 -0.56
N ALA A 125 -17.06 1.77 -0.15
CA ALA A 125 -18.34 1.12 -0.27
C ALA A 125 -19.39 1.89 0.54
N PRO A 126 -20.50 2.38 -0.04
CA PRO A 126 -21.51 3.10 0.72
C PRO A 126 -22.14 2.15 1.73
N LEU A 127 -22.31 2.58 2.98
CA LEU A 127 -23.07 1.80 3.94
C LEU A 127 -24.58 1.89 3.67
N ALA A 128 -25.02 2.94 2.99
CA ALA A 128 -26.42 3.12 2.61
C ALA A 128 -26.93 1.93 1.77
N GLY A 129 -28.15 1.53 2.04
CA GLY A 129 -28.80 0.39 1.36
C GLY A 129 -29.43 -0.60 2.33
N ARG A 130 -29.85 -1.74 1.79
CA ARG A 130 -30.44 -2.83 2.56
C ARG A 130 -29.38 -3.87 2.90
N TRP A 131 -29.44 -4.34 4.14
CA TRP A 131 -28.54 -5.36 4.66
C TRP A 131 -29.33 -6.42 5.41
N ALA A 132 -28.96 -7.68 5.27
CA ALA A 132 -29.57 -8.77 6.02
C ALA A 132 -28.50 -9.78 6.44
N GLY A 133 -28.70 -10.36 7.62
CA GLY A 133 -27.89 -11.44 8.14
C GLY A 133 -28.65 -12.24 9.15
N GLN A 134 -28.24 -13.48 9.32
CA GLN A 134 -28.81 -14.41 10.30
C GLN A 134 -27.70 -15.26 10.90
N GLN A 135 -27.77 -15.45 12.19
CA GLN A 135 -26.93 -16.40 12.92
C GLN A 135 -27.84 -17.14 13.91
N ASP A 136 -27.88 -18.45 13.79
CA ASP A 136 -28.78 -19.30 14.56
C ASP A 136 -30.26 -18.84 14.42
N SER A 137 -30.90 -18.51 15.55
CA SER A 137 -32.27 -17.97 15.55
C SER A 137 -32.34 -16.44 15.47
N VAL A 138 -31.20 -15.74 15.46
CA VAL A 138 -31.14 -14.27 15.47
C VAL A 138 -31.06 -13.76 14.05
N GLY A 139 -32.12 -13.14 13.55
CA GLY A 139 -32.15 -12.44 12.26
C GLY A 139 -32.02 -10.92 12.46
N LEU A 140 -31.30 -10.27 11.54
CA LEU A 140 -31.17 -8.82 11.47
C LEU A 140 -31.36 -8.36 10.03
N THR A 141 -32.29 -7.41 9.85
CA THR A 141 -32.44 -6.70 8.58
C THR A 141 -32.33 -5.21 8.84
N LEU A 142 -31.61 -4.50 7.97
CA LEU A 142 -31.36 -3.06 8.12
C LEU A 142 -31.64 -2.36 6.77
N SER A 143 -32.23 -1.18 6.85
CA SER A 143 -32.32 -0.24 5.74
C SER A 143 -31.65 1.06 6.20
N LEU A 144 -30.48 1.36 5.67
CA LEU A 144 -29.57 2.39 6.17
C LEU A 144 -29.44 3.53 5.16
N ALA A 145 -29.35 4.74 5.68
CA ALA A 145 -28.89 5.93 5.00
C ALA A 145 -27.59 6.42 5.65
N ASP A 146 -26.62 6.81 4.85
CA ASP A 146 -25.34 7.36 5.27
C ASP A 146 -25.17 8.76 4.74
N SER A 147 -24.79 9.69 5.61
CA SER A 147 -24.49 11.07 5.26
C SER A 147 -23.20 11.48 5.98
N SER A 148 -22.10 11.53 5.23
CA SER A 148 -20.79 11.91 5.75
C SER A 148 -20.37 11.15 7.01
N GLY A 149 -20.57 9.83 7.00
CA GLY A 149 -20.22 8.96 8.11
C GLY A 149 -21.22 8.93 9.28
N GLN A 150 -22.32 9.71 9.19
CA GLN A 150 -23.44 9.61 10.12
C GLN A 150 -24.50 8.66 9.54
N VAL A 151 -24.85 7.63 10.27
CA VAL A 151 -25.76 6.58 9.83
C VAL A 151 -27.09 6.70 10.55
N THR A 152 -28.15 6.67 9.76
CA THR A 152 -29.52 6.57 10.24
C THR A 152 -30.27 5.48 9.49
N GLY A 153 -31.31 4.91 10.08
CA GLY A 153 -32.09 3.90 9.40
C GLY A 153 -33.13 3.24 10.28
N VAL A 154 -33.67 2.19 9.71
CA VAL A 154 -34.65 1.31 10.38
C VAL A 154 -34.30 -0.14 10.08
N GLY A 155 -34.80 -1.05 10.88
CA GLY A 155 -34.59 -2.47 10.64
C GLY A 155 -35.49 -3.34 11.49
N SER A 156 -35.27 -4.63 11.42
CA SER A 156 -35.88 -5.60 12.33
C SER A 156 -34.82 -6.54 12.90
N PHE A 157 -35.04 -6.94 14.14
CA PHE A 157 -34.11 -7.74 14.91
C PHE A 157 -34.81 -8.78 15.78
N GLY A 158 -34.27 -10.00 15.84
CA GLY A 158 -34.60 -11.07 16.79
C GLY A 158 -35.64 -12.08 16.31
N PRO A 159 -35.88 -13.13 17.11
CA PRO A 159 -37.15 -13.83 17.23
C PRO A 159 -37.86 -13.42 18.55
N PRO A 160 -39.11 -12.93 18.53
CA PRO A 160 -39.86 -12.48 17.34
C PRO A 160 -39.25 -11.19 16.77
N ALA A 161 -39.39 -10.99 15.45
CA ALA A 161 -38.88 -9.81 14.74
C ALA A 161 -39.48 -8.52 15.35
N ARG A 162 -38.62 -7.62 15.80
CA ARG A 162 -39.00 -6.32 16.38
C ARG A 162 -38.43 -5.21 15.54
N SER A 163 -39.23 -4.20 15.24
CA SER A 163 -38.74 -3.00 14.55
C SER A 163 -37.76 -2.23 15.44
N VAL A 164 -36.65 -1.82 14.86
CA VAL A 164 -35.61 -1.04 15.52
C VAL A 164 -35.30 0.21 14.72
N ARG A 165 -35.07 1.32 15.40
CA ARG A 165 -34.43 2.51 14.80
C ARG A 165 -32.92 2.33 14.86
N VAL A 166 -32.23 2.73 13.81
CA VAL A 166 -30.79 2.59 13.71
C VAL A 166 -30.16 3.98 13.68
N THR A 167 -29.15 4.19 14.50
CA THR A 167 -28.27 5.37 14.45
C THR A 167 -26.84 4.93 14.66
N GLY A 168 -25.87 5.68 14.16
CA GLY A 168 -24.47 5.33 14.39
C GLY A 168 -23.50 6.10 13.53
N THR A 169 -22.31 5.56 13.44
CA THR A 169 -21.22 6.14 12.66
C THR A 169 -20.60 5.10 11.74
N TYR A 170 -20.09 5.59 10.65
CA TYR A 170 -19.40 4.81 9.64
C TYR A 170 -18.13 5.55 9.20
N ALA A 171 -17.01 4.86 9.29
CA ALA A 171 -15.73 5.24 8.71
C ALA A 171 -15.09 3.97 8.17
N TYR A 172 -15.11 3.82 6.85
CA TYR A 172 -14.62 2.59 6.20
C TYR A 172 -13.24 2.16 6.73
N PRO A 173 -13.03 0.89 7.06
CA PRO A 173 -13.97 -0.24 6.97
C PRO A 173 -14.89 -0.40 8.18
N THR A 174 -14.81 0.45 9.19
CA THR A 174 -15.48 0.26 10.50
C THR A 174 -16.88 0.82 10.50
N VAL A 175 -17.81 0.05 11.08
CA VAL A 175 -19.22 0.40 11.27
C VAL A 175 -19.57 0.26 12.74
N THR A 176 -20.19 1.28 13.33
CA THR A 176 -20.71 1.24 14.69
C THR A 176 -22.15 1.74 14.70
N LEU A 177 -23.09 0.85 15.00
CA LEU A 177 -24.52 1.17 15.01
C LEU A 177 -25.14 0.91 16.38
N ARG A 178 -26.17 1.67 16.69
CA ARG A 178 -27.08 1.46 17.81
C ARG A 178 -28.47 1.11 17.26
N LEU A 179 -28.98 -0.03 17.65
CA LEU A 179 -30.31 -0.51 17.34
C LEU A 179 -31.23 -0.14 18.51
N GLY A 180 -31.96 0.95 18.34
CA GLY A 180 -32.86 1.49 19.38
C GLY A 180 -34.19 0.76 19.37
N GLY A 181 -34.77 0.60 20.57
CA GLY A 181 -36.04 -0.04 20.85
C GLY A 181 -36.27 0.03 22.36
N GLN A 182 -36.99 -0.91 22.95
CA GLN A 182 -37.14 -1.01 24.40
C GLN A 182 -35.78 -1.28 25.09
N ASP A 183 -34.85 -1.94 24.39
CA ASP A 183 -33.49 -2.21 24.82
C ASP A 183 -32.53 -1.84 23.71
N THR A 184 -31.55 -0.98 23.98
CA THR A 184 -30.56 -0.59 22.98
C THR A 184 -29.53 -1.70 22.79
N THR A 185 -29.41 -2.18 21.58
CA THR A 185 -28.41 -3.18 21.17
C THR A 185 -27.35 -2.47 20.33
N SER A 186 -26.10 -2.79 20.55
CA SER A 186 -24.96 -2.26 19.78
C SER A 186 -24.53 -3.26 18.73
N LEU A 187 -24.22 -2.75 17.53
CA LEU A 187 -23.58 -3.49 16.46
C LEU A 187 -22.26 -2.80 16.15
N ALA A 188 -21.16 -3.54 16.28
CA ALA A 188 -19.84 -3.10 15.87
C ALA A 188 -19.30 -4.08 14.82
N GLY A 189 -18.90 -3.58 13.68
CA GLY A 189 -18.49 -4.42 12.55
C GLY A 189 -17.46 -3.79 11.64
N SER A 190 -17.00 -4.59 10.69
CA SER A 190 -16.09 -4.17 9.66
C SER A 190 -16.48 -4.79 8.32
N PHE A 191 -16.34 -4.03 7.25
CA PHE A 191 -16.49 -4.55 5.90
C PHE A 191 -15.46 -5.65 5.64
N LEU A 192 -15.91 -6.79 5.13
CA LEU A 192 -15.07 -7.83 4.55
C LEU A 192 -14.81 -7.52 3.08
N ASP A 193 -15.86 -7.07 2.39
CA ASP A 193 -15.88 -6.62 1.01
C ASP A 193 -17.02 -5.61 0.81
N ASP A 194 -17.28 -5.14 -0.42
CA ASP A 194 -18.30 -4.13 -0.72
C ASP A 194 -19.74 -4.56 -0.44
N ASN A 195 -19.97 -5.87 -0.28
CA ASN A 195 -21.28 -6.47 -0.12
C ASN A 195 -21.44 -7.25 1.19
N SER A 196 -20.42 -7.31 2.04
CA SER A 196 -20.50 -8.03 3.29
C SER A 196 -19.83 -7.31 4.45
N ILE A 197 -20.43 -7.41 5.63
CA ILE A 197 -19.94 -6.83 6.89
C ILE A 197 -19.93 -7.94 7.93
N ASN A 198 -18.77 -8.21 8.52
CA ASN A 198 -18.70 -9.04 9.72
C ASN A 198 -18.96 -8.16 10.95
N ALA A 199 -19.96 -8.51 11.74
CA ALA A 199 -20.43 -7.68 12.84
C ALA A 199 -20.66 -8.48 14.11
N ARG A 200 -20.34 -7.84 15.22
CA ARG A 200 -20.66 -8.28 16.59
C ARG A 200 -21.87 -7.52 17.09
N LEU A 201 -22.90 -8.25 17.44
CA LEU A 201 -24.09 -7.72 18.07
C LEU A 201 -24.03 -7.97 19.58
N SER A 202 -24.32 -6.96 20.40
CA SER A 202 -24.29 -7.08 21.86
C SER A 202 -25.28 -6.10 22.51
N GLY A 203 -25.93 -6.53 23.60
CA GLY A 203 -26.89 -5.69 24.31
C GLY A 203 -27.35 -6.32 25.64
N PRO A 204 -28.11 -5.58 26.46
CA PRO A 204 -28.50 -6.04 27.81
C PRO A 204 -29.33 -7.34 27.82
N ARG A 205 -30.06 -7.59 26.74
CA ARG A 205 -30.95 -8.79 26.62
C ARG A 205 -30.58 -9.64 25.40
N VAL A 206 -29.41 -9.43 24.85
CA VAL A 206 -28.92 -10.16 23.69
C VAL A 206 -27.58 -10.75 24.04
N ALA A 207 -27.48 -12.07 23.99
CA ALA A 207 -26.17 -12.72 24.02
C ALA A 207 -25.31 -12.15 22.88
N THR A 208 -24.03 -11.98 23.15
CA THR A 208 -23.12 -11.54 22.09
C THR A 208 -23.10 -12.54 20.94
N VAL A 209 -23.50 -12.08 19.77
CA VAL A 209 -23.56 -12.89 18.55
C VAL A 209 -22.67 -12.25 17.48
N MET A 210 -21.90 -13.08 16.79
CA MET A 210 -21.21 -12.69 15.57
C MET A 210 -22.07 -13.08 14.37
N LEU A 211 -22.30 -12.14 13.46
CA LEU A 211 -23.06 -12.41 12.24
C LEU A 211 -22.43 -11.68 11.05
N THR A 212 -22.64 -12.24 9.88
CA THR A 212 -22.28 -11.55 8.63
C THR A 212 -23.55 -10.95 8.02
N LEU A 213 -23.50 -9.65 7.75
CA LEU A 213 -24.55 -8.94 7.01
C LEU A 213 -24.17 -8.91 5.54
N TYR A 214 -25.11 -9.22 4.68
CA TYR A 214 -24.98 -9.16 3.23
C TYR A 214 -25.87 -8.06 2.67
N ARG A 215 -25.37 -7.36 1.68
CA ARG A 215 -26.14 -6.36 0.91
C ARG A 215 -27.24 -7.07 0.13
N GLN A 216 -28.45 -6.48 0.12
CA GLN A 216 -29.63 -6.99 -0.54
C GLN A 216 -29.95 -6.18 -1.80
#